data_b2fc9c208def359664304bee2de17327
#
_entry.id   b2fc9c208def359664304bee2de17327
#
_cell.length_a   1.000
_cell.length_b   1.000
_cell.length_c   1.000
_cell.angle_alpha   90.00
_cell.angle_beta   90.00
_cell.angle_gamma   90.00
#
_symmetry.space_group_name_H-M   'P 1'
#
loop_
_entity.id
_entity.type
_entity.pdbx_description
1 polymer ?
#
loop_
_entity_poly.entity_id
_entity_poly.type
_entity_poly.pdbx_seq_one_letter_code
_entity_poly.pdbx_strand_id
1 'polypeptide(L)'
;MDKINFSPMTNDDLAAYLRKSIPEYAYDQVQAGNWSSTEAINRSRAEFDQMIPQGLETPNAVLVNVLMNAETKIGMMWYYIDPEKPVPTIYLLDFFLFPQFKSKGLEKSVLNGLEDAAKAGGARRIELQIFAHRANDLKMYLESGFSQTSILLAKNFQI
;
A
#
# COMPACT_ATOMS: atom_id res chain seq x y z
N MET A 1 -12.84 -6.17 -21.17
CA MET A 1 -12.21 -6.30 -19.84
C MET A 1 -11.16 -5.21 -19.70
N ASP A 2 -11.26 -4.44 -18.66
CA ASP A 2 -10.33 -3.32 -18.46
C ASP A 2 -8.94 -3.85 -18.11
N LYS A 3 -7.94 -3.36 -18.84
CA LYS A 3 -6.56 -3.74 -18.64
C LYS A 3 -5.91 -2.80 -17.63
N ILE A 4 -5.31 -3.37 -16.59
CA ILE A 4 -4.56 -2.60 -15.59
C ILE A 4 -3.11 -2.49 -16.01
N ASN A 5 -2.58 -1.28 -15.96
CA ASN A 5 -1.20 -0.95 -16.22
C ASN A 5 -0.66 -0.11 -15.06
N PHE A 6 0.66 -0.10 -14.93
CA PHE A 6 1.35 0.73 -13.93
C PHE A 6 2.35 1.64 -14.64
N SER A 7 2.42 2.88 -14.19
CA SER A 7 3.44 3.82 -14.67
C SER A 7 4.15 4.46 -13.46
N PRO A 8 5.45 4.78 -13.57
CA PRO A 8 6.16 5.45 -12.48
C PRO A 8 5.47 6.76 -12.09
N MET A 9 5.43 7.05 -10.79
CA MET A 9 5.02 8.37 -10.32
C MET A 9 5.99 9.44 -10.80
N THR A 10 5.47 10.62 -11.09
CA THR A 10 6.28 11.84 -11.19
C THR A 10 6.51 12.41 -9.78
N ASN A 11 7.39 13.44 -9.67
CA ASN A 11 7.57 14.13 -8.39
C ASN A 11 6.28 14.82 -7.92
N ASP A 12 5.45 15.32 -8.84
CA ASP A 12 4.14 15.89 -8.50
C ASP A 12 3.17 14.81 -8.00
N ASP A 13 3.20 13.63 -8.61
CA ASP A 13 2.42 12.47 -8.14
C ASP A 13 2.84 12.06 -6.73
N LEU A 14 4.14 11.98 -6.47
CA LEU A 14 4.67 11.66 -5.14
C LEU A 14 4.23 12.69 -4.10
N ALA A 15 4.30 13.97 -4.43
CA ALA A 15 3.85 15.03 -3.53
C ALA A 15 2.35 14.89 -3.19
N ALA A 16 1.52 14.61 -4.19
CA ALA A 16 0.08 14.36 -3.99
C ALA A 16 -0.16 13.10 -3.16
N TYR A 17 0.59 12.03 -3.43
CA TYR A 17 0.55 10.79 -2.67
C TYR A 17 0.85 11.03 -1.18
N LEU A 18 1.95 11.72 -0.88
CA LEU A 18 2.37 11.98 0.50
C LEU A 18 1.38 12.87 1.26
N ARG A 19 0.79 13.86 0.60
CA ARG A 19 -0.25 14.71 1.23
C ARG A 19 -1.46 13.90 1.69
N LYS A 20 -1.79 12.82 1.00
CA LYS A 20 -2.87 11.90 1.37
C LYS A 20 -2.42 10.88 2.40
N SER A 21 -1.31 10.21 2.14
CA SER A 21 -0.91 9.00 2.85
C SER A 21 -0.32 9.28 4.23
N ILE A 22 0.40 10.37 4.41
CA ILE A 22 0.96 10.73 5.73
C ILE A 22 -0.14 10.93 6.79
N PRO A 23 -1.19 11.74 6.53
CA PRO A 23 -2.29 11.88 7.49
C PRO A 23 -3.09 10.59 7.72
N GLU A 24 -3.33 9.81 6.67
CA GLU A 24 -4.07 8.56 6.80
C GLU A 24 -3.34 7.53 7.63
N TYR A 25 -2.04 7.36 7.40
CA TYR A 25 -1.21 6.45 8.21
C TYR A 25 -1.14 6.91 9.68
N ALA A 26 -1.02 8.21 9.91
CA ALA A 26 -1.07 8.77 11.26
C ALA A 26 -2.40 8.43 11.96
N TYR A 27 -3.52 8.61 11.25
CA TYR A 27 -4.84 8.24 11.76
C TYR A 27 -4.93 6.75 12.11
N ASP A 28 -4.45 5.88 11.22
CA ASP A 28 -4.46 4.43 11.45
C ASP A 28 -3.66 4.04 12.70
N GLN A 29 -2.51 4.64 12.91
CA GLN A 29 -1.68 4.37 14.07
C GLN A 29 -2.33 4.83 15.38
N VAL A 30 -3.07 5.95 15.34
CA VAL A 30 -3.86 6.41 16.49
C VAL A 30 -5.01 5.45 16.77
N GLN A 31 -5.74 5.04 15.73
CA GLN A 31 -6.84 4.08 15.88
C GLN A 31 -6.38 2.72 16.40
N ALA A 32 -5.18 2.29 16.02
CA ALA A 32 -4.57 1.06 16.52
C ALA A 32 -4.03 1.17 17.96
N GLY A 33 -4.04 2.37 18.53
CA GLY A 33 -3.54 2.62 19.89
C GLY A 33 -2.02 2.71 20.00
N ASN A 34 -1.31 2.86 18.88
CA ASN A 34 0.14 2.88 18.85
C ASN A 34 0.74 4.28 19.10
N TRP A 35 0.04 5.34 18.69
CA TRP A 35 0.50 6.72 18.77
C TRP A 35 -0.57 7.61 19.38
N SER A 36 -0.13 8.70 20.05
CA SER A 36 -1.05 9.76 20.46
C SER A 36 -1.41 10.64 19.26
N SER A 37 -2.59 11.25 19.29
CA SER A 37 -3.05 12.15 18.23
C SER A 37 -2.17 13.40 18.07
N THR A 38 -1.49 13.83 19.13
CA THR A 38 -0.63 15.02 19.11
C THR A 38 0.68 14.83 18.37
N GLU A 39 1.20 13.59 18.34
CA GLU A 39 2.49 13.28 17.71
C GLU A 39 2.37 12.55 16.36
N ALA A 40 1.16 12.05 16.06
CA ALA A 40 0.95 11.09 14.96
C ALA A 40 1.42 11.60 13.60
N ILE A 41 1.10 12.84 13.22
CA ILE A 41 1.48 13.42 11.92
C ILE A 41 3.01 13.50 11.78
N ASN A 42 3.69 13.98 12.83
CA ASN A 42 5.15 14.11 12.79
C ASN A 42 5.85 12.75 12.75
N ARG A 43 5.33 11.76 13.50
CA ARG A 43 5.83 10.39 13.45
C ARG A 43 5.61 9.76 12.08
N SER A 44 4.43 9.93 11.51
CA SER A 44 4.11 9.41 10.18
C SER A 44 5.06 9.98 9.13
N ARG A 45 5.24 11.30 9.13
CA ARG A 45 6.18 11.96 8.21
C ARG A 45 7.59 11.42 8.34
N ALA A 46 8.07 11.28 9.59
CA ALA A 46 9.40 10.74 9.85
C ALA A 46 9.58 9.30 9.33
N GLU A 47 8.55 8.46 9.47
CA GLU A 47 8.60 7.09 8.93
C GLU A 47 8.64 7.08 7.41
N PHE A 48 7.82 7.91 6.74
CA PHE A 48 7.89 8.02 5.27
C PHE A 48 9.26 8.51 4.81
N ASP A 49 9.86 9.50 5.49
CA ASP A 49 11.20 9.99 5.17
C ASP A 49 12.27 8.90 5.35
N GLN A 50 12.12 8.01 6.32
CA GLN A 50 13.03 6.87 6.53
C GLN A 50 12.84 5.76 5.49
N MET A 51 11.61 5.53 5.05
CA MET A 51 11.30 4.45 4.11
C MET A 51 11.64 4.82 2.67
N ILE A 52 11.50 6.07 2.29
CA ILE A 52 11.86 6.59 0.96
C ILE A 52 12.79 7.80 1.06
N PRO A 53 14.01 7.61 1.63
CA PRO A 53 14.93 8.72 1.89
C PRO A 53 15.42 9.43 0.62
N GLN A 54 15.32 8.77 -0.53
CA GLN A 54 15.70 9.32 -1.83
C GLN A 54 14.46 9.51 -2.74
N GLY A 55 13.25 9.59 -2.14
CA GLY A 55 12.01 9.74 -2.90
C GLY A 55 11.83 8.62 -3.91
N LEU A 56 11.55 8.98 -5.16
CA LEU A 56 11.35 8.02 -6.26
C LEU A 56 12.60 7.21 -6.60
N GLU A 57 13.79 7.69 -6.22
CA GLU A 57 15.08 7.02 -6.47
C GLU A 57 15.48 6.05 -5.36
N THR A 58 14.62 5.86 -4.36
CA THR A 58 14.91 4.95 -3.25
C THR A 58 15.03 3.50 -3.75
N PRO A 59 16.16 2.81 -3.48
CA PRO A 59 16.36 1.43 -3.92
C PRO A 59 15.25 0.50 -3.44
N ASN A 60 14.78 -0.38 -4.33
CA ASN A 60 13.74 -1.39 -4.08
C ASN A 60 12.34 -0.82 -3.77
N ALA A 61 12.16 0.48 -3.69
CA ALA A 61 10.84 1.11 -3.57
C ALA A 61 10.25 1.33 -4.97
N VAL A 62 9.02 0.88 -5.17
CA VAL A 62 8.29 1.06 -6.43
C VAL A 62 7.03 1.85 -6.14
N LEU A 63 7.02 3.09 -6.63
CA LEU A 63 5.89 4.01 -6.47
C LEU A 63 5.30 4.27 -7.85
N VAL A 64 4.06 3.85 -8.04
CA VAL A 64 3.43 3.84 -9.36
C VAL A 64 2.02 4.43 -9.33
N ASN A 65 1.64 4.99 -10.47
CA ASN A 65 0.25 5.27 -10.78
C ASN A 65 -0.40 3.99 -11.29
N VAL A 66 -1.66 3.78 -10.93
CA VAL A 66 -2.48 2.69 -11.44
C VAL A 66 -3.31 3.23 -12.60
N LEU A 67 -3.17 2.63 -13.77
CA LEU A 67 -3.85 3.04 -14.99
C LEU A 67 -4.83 1.98 -15.46
N MET A 68 -5.98 2.43 -15.91
CA MET A 68 -6.96 1.60 -16.62
C MET A 68 -6.84 1.87 -18.12
N ASN A 69 -6.69 0.80 -18.90
CA ASN A 69 -6.55 0.86 -20.36
C ASN A 69 -5.40 1.78 -20.83
N ALA A 70 -4.32 1.83 -20.04
CA ALA A 70 -3.10 2.61 -20.26
C ALA A 70 -3.26 4.15 -20.29
N GLU A 71 -4.46 4.66 -20.09
CA GLU A 71 -4.75 6.10 -20.22
C GLU A 71 -5.35 6.71 -18.96
N THR A 72 -6.30 6.03 -18.33
CA THR A 72 -7.04 6.60 -17.20
C THR A 72 -6.36 6.28 -15.88
N LYS A 73 -5.86 7.29 -15.21
CA LYS A 73 -5.28 7.15 -13.87
C LYS A 73 -6.39 6.94 -12.85
N ILE A 74 -6.43 5.78 -12.23
CA ILE A 74 -7.50 5.37 -11.30
C ILE A 74 -7.05 5.29 -9.85
N GLY A 75 -5.76 5.29 -9.58
CA GLY A 75 -5.22 5.19 -8.22
C GLY A 75 -3.72 5.25 -8.19
N MET A 76 -3.17 4.94 -7.02
CA MET A 76 -1.72 4.91 -6.77
C MET A 76 -1.37 3.69 -5.93
N MET A 77 -0.13 3.26 -6.03
CA MET A 77 0.37 2.09 -5.33
C MET A 77 1.84 2.25 -4.97
N TRP A 78 2.21 1.73 -3.81
CA TRP A 78 3.58 1.65 -3.35
C TRP A 78 3.88 0.27 -2.82
N TYR A 79 4.89 -0.38 -3.39
CA TYR A 79 5.39 -1.65 -2.89
C TYR A 79 6.91 -1.66 -2.84
N TYR A 80 7.44 -2.59 -2.08
CA TYR A 80 8.87 -2.78 -1.87
C TYR A 80 9.27 -4.17 -2.34
N ILE A 81 10.40 -4.27 -3.03
CA ILE A 81 10.97 -5.54 -3.44
C ILE A 81 11.98 -5.94 -2.37
N ASP A 82 11.76 -7.08 -1.73
CA ASP A 82 12.69 -7.59 -0.72
C ASP A 82 13.61 -8.66 -1.35
N PRO A 83 14.86 -8.29 -1.69
CA PRO A 83 15.79 -9.21 -2.33
C PRO A 83 16.38 -10.24 -1.36
N GLU A 84 16.20 -10.05 -0.05
CA GLU A 84 16.80 -10.88 1.00
C GLU A 84 15.89 -12.04 1.44
N LYS A 85 14.64 -12.03 1.02
CA LYS A 85 13.69 -13.09 1.36
C LYS A 85 14.05 -14.41 0.67
N PRO A 86 13.99 -15.54 1.40
CA PRO A 86 14.21 -16.86 0.79
C PRO A 86 13.24 -17.18 -0.35
N VAL A 87 12.00 -16.70 -0.24
CA VAL A 87 11.04 -16.70 -1.33
C VAL A 87 10.98 -15.27 -1.89
N PRO A 88 11.23 -15.07 -3.20
CA PRO A 88 11.16 -13.74 -3.79
C PRO A 88 9.80 -13.09 -3.54
N THR A 89 9.79 -12.04 -2.74
CA THR A 89 8.58 -11.43 -2.18
C THR A 89 8.54 -9.95 -2.51
N ILE A 90 7.37 -9.45 -2.88
CA ILE A 90 7.09 -8.01 -2.81
C ILE A 90 6.22 -7.73 -1.59
N TYR A 91 6.47 -6.60 -0.95
CA TYR A 91 5.68 -6.12 0.17
C TYR A 91 4.86 -4.91 -0.28
N LEU A 92 3.53 -5.08 -0.31
CA LEU A 92 2.61 -4.00 -0.68
C LEU A 92 2.39 -3.11 0.53
N LEU A 93 2.91 -1.89 0.46
CA LEU A 93 2.84 -0.93 1.55
C LEU A 93 1.56 -0.13 1.54
N ASP A 94 1.10 0.26 0.35
CA ASP A 94 -0.11 1.03 0.21
C ASP A 94 -0.68 0.90 -1.21
N PHE A 95 -2.00 0.90 -1.29
CA PHE A 95 -2.74 0.90 -2.54
C PHE A 95 -4.10 1.56 -2.32
N PHE A 96 -4.45 2.48 -3.17
CA PHE A 96 -5.78 3.07 -3.15
C PHE A 96 -6.26 3.44 -4.54
N LEU A 97 -7.58 3.42 -4.71
CA LEU A 97 -8.27 3.98 -5.86
C LEU A 97 -8.81 5.38 -5.51
N PHE A 98 -8.84 6.26 -6.51
CA PHE A 98 -9.51 7.53 -6.34
C PHE A 98 -11.02 7.33 -6.10
N PRO A 99 -11.69 8.24 -5.37
CA PRO A 99 -13.09 8.04 -4.94
C PRO A 99 -14.06 7.66 -6.06
N GLN A 100 -13.90 8.24 -7.25
CA GLN A 100 -14.77 7.96 -8.38
C GLN A 100 -14.62 6.54 -8.97
N PHE A 101 -13.56 5.84 -8.60
CA PHE A 101 -13.29 4.47 -9.06
C PHE A 101 -13.49 3.41 -7.97
N LYS A 102 -13.78 3.83 -6.75
CA LYS A 102 -14.08 2.90 -5.64
C LYS A 102 -15.41 2.20 -5.86
N SER A 103 -15.57 1.01 -5.23
CA SER A 103 -16.82 0.23 -5.22
C SER A 103 -17.31 -0.21 -6.60
N LYS A 104 -16.42 -0.30 -7.58
CA LYS A 104 -16.71 -0.78 -8.94
C LYS A 104 -16.07 -2.14 -9.25
N GLY A 105 -15.53 -2.81 -8.23
CA GLY A 105 -14.84 -4.10 -8.41
C GLY A 105 -13.47 -4.00 -9.06
N LEU A 106 -12.91 -2.81 -9.19
CA LEU A 106 -11.62 -2.58 -9.84
C LEU A 106 -10.44 -3.01 -8.95
N GLU A 107 -10.61 -3.04 -7.65
CA GLU A 107 -9.56 -3.39 -6.69
C GLU A 107 -8.98 -4.79 -7.00
N LYS A 108 -9.86 -5.75 -7.25
CA LYS A 108 -9.44 -7.12 -7.62
C LYS A 108 -8.66 -7.14 -8.94
N SER A 109 -9.10 -6.36 -9.92
CA SER A 109 -8.40 -6.25 -11.21
C SER A 109 -7.00 -5.64 -11.04
N VAL A 110 -6.88 -4.64 -10.16
CA VAL A 110 -5.58 -4.01 -9.85
C VAL A 110 -4.65 -5.02 -9.14
N LEU A 111 -5.16 -5.78 -8.18
CA LEU A 111 -4.36 -6.79 -7.48
C LEU A 111 -3.92 -7.91 -8.41
N ASN A 112 -4.78 -8.33 -9.35
CA ASN A 112 -4.39 -9.30 -10.38
C ASN A 112 -3.28 -8.73 -11.29
N GLY A 113 -3.38 -7.46 -11.67
CA GLY A 113 -2.36 -6.76 -12.44
C GLY A 113 -1.01 -6.68 -11.68
N LEU A 114 -1.07 -6.42 -10.39
CA LEU A 114 0.12 -6.44 -9.53
C LEU A 114 0.74 -7.85 -9.47
N GLU A 115 -0.08 -8.88 -9.32
CA GLU A 115 0.39 -10.26 -9.32
C GLU A 115 1.11 -10.61 -10.63
N ASP A 116 0.54 -10.23 -11.76
CA ASP A 116 1.15 -10.46 -13.07
C ASP A 116 2.49 -9.72 -13.21
N ALA A 117 2.55 -8.47 -12.79
CA ALA A 117 3.79 -7.68 -12.79
C ALA A 117 4.84 -8.27 -11.85
N ALA A 118 4.43 -8.71 -10.66
CA ALA A 118 5.31 -9.35 -9.70
C ALA A 118 5.90 -10.66 -10.23
N LYS A 119 5.07 -11.52 -10.83
CA LYS A 119 5.51 -12.77 -11.47
C LYS A 119 6.50 -12.51 -12.61
N ALA A 120 6.22 -11.53 -13.45
CA ALA A 120 7.12 -11.14 -14.52
C ALA A 120 8.48 -10.66 -14.01
N GLY A 121 8.52 -10.05 -12.85
CA GLY A 121 9.74 -9.63 -12.14
C GLY A 121 10.41 -10.74 -11.32
N GLY A 122 9.88 -11.97 -11.35
CA GLY A 122 10.45 -13.12 -10.62
C GLY A 122 9.95 -13.31 -9.20
N ALA A 123 9.04 -12.48 -8.73
CA ALA A 123 8.44 -12.65 -7.40
C ALA A 123 7.48 -13.85 -7.38
N ARG A 124 7.38 -14.48 -6.23
CA ARG A 124 6.50 -15.64 -5.99
C ARG A 124 5.51 -15.40 -4.86
N ARG A 125 5.60 -14.24 -4.22
CA ARG A 125 4.78 -13.92 -3.06
C ARG A 125 4.52 -12.43 -2.97
N ILE A 126 3.33 -12.07 -2.55
CA ILE A 126 2.96 -10.71 -2.15
C ILE A 126 2.57 -10.78 -0.69
N GLU A 127 3.18 -9.95 0.13
CA GLU A 127 2.80 -9.75 1.53
C GLU A 127 2.28 -8.34 1.73
N LEU A 128 1.37 -8.19 2.69
CA LEU A 128 0.91 -6.89 3.17
C LEU A 128 0.43 -7.00 4.60
N GLN A 129 0.32 -5.86 5.27
CA GLN A 129 -0.22 -5.77 6.61
C GLN A 129 -1.40 -4.78 6.63
N ILE A 130 -2.46 -5.13 7.33
CA ILE A 130 -3.68 -4.34 7.41
C ILE A 130 -3.99 -4.05 8.87
N PHE A 131 -4.35 -2.80 9.17
CA PHE A 131 -4.86 -2.45 10.49
C PHE A 131 -6.22 -3.12 10.74
N ALA A 132 -6.42 -3.63 11.97
CA ALA A 132 -7.61 -4.41 12.31
C ALA A 132 -8.94 -3.64 12.12
N HIS A 133 -8.93 -2.31 12.28
CA HIS A 133 -10.12 -1.48 12.09
C HIS A 133 -10.52 -1.31 10.61
N ARG A 134 -9.65 -1.70 9.67
CA ARG A 134 -9.92 -1.67 8.22
C ARG A 134 -10.53 -2.98 7.73
N ALA A 135 -11.67 -3.36 8.32
CA ALA A 135 -12.31 -4.64 8.05
C ALA A 135 -12.74 -4.84 6.58
N ASN A 136 -13.14 -3.77 5.90
CA ASN A 136 -13.53 -3.82 4.49
C ASN A 136 -12.32 -4.10 3.58
N ASP A 137 -11.17 -3.53 3.90
CA ASP A 137 -9.93 -3.80 3.17
C ASP A 137 -9.52 -5.26 3.35
N LEU A 138 -9.56 -5.77 4.58
CA LEU A 138 -9.27 -7.18 4.86
C LEU A 138 -10.16 -8.11 4.02
N LYS A 139 -11.48 -7.86 4.01
CA LYS A 139 -12.43 -8.64 3.23
C LYS A 139 -12.05 -8.64 1.74
N MET A 140 -11.74 -7.49 1.19
CA MET A 140 -11.36 -7.35 -0.22
C MET A 140 -10.10 -8.18 -0.55
N TYR A 141 -9.08 -8.13 0.31
CA TYR A 141 -7.87 -8.92 0.10
C TYR A 141 -8.12 -10.43 0.20
N LEU A 142 -8.91 -10.87 1.20
CA LEU A 142 -9.28 -12.28 1.32
C LEU A 142 -10.06 -12.77 0.10
N GLU A 143 -10.99 -11.98 -0.41
CA GLU A 143 -11.73 -12.28 -1.64
C GLU A 143 -10.84 -12.27 -2.90
N SER A 144 -9.68 -11.63 -2.82
CA SER A 144 -8.68 -11.59 -3.91
C SER A 144 -7.61 -12.70 -3.80
N GLY A 145 -7.80 -13.67 -2.91
CA GLY A 145 -6.94 -14.85 -2.79
C GLY A 145 -5.82 -14.73 -1.75
N PHE A 146 -5.77 -13.65 -0.98
CA PHE A 146 -4.82 -13.53 0.13
C PHE A 146 -5.27 -14.35 1.33
N SER A 147 -4.31 -14.82 2.13
CA SER A 147 -4.54 -15.55 3.38
C SER A 147 -3.87 -14.84 4.54
N GLN A 148 -4.47 -14.92 5.71
CA GLN A 148 -3.85 -14.40 6.93
C GLN A 148 -2.70 -15.32 7.34
N THR A 149 -1.51 -14.77 7.51
CA THR A 149 -0.31 -15.52 7.90
C THR A 149 0.10 -15.27 9.35
N SER A 150 -0.27 -14.13 9.91
CA SER A 150 -0.02 -13.80 11.31
C SER A 150 -1.07 -12.79 11.81
N ILE A 151 -1.28 -12.75 13.12
CA ILE A 151 -2.17 -11.79 13.77
C ILE A 151 -1.43 -11.21 14.97
N LEU A 152 -1.31 -9.89 15.01
CA LEU A 152 -0.75 -9.16 16.15
C LEU A 152 -1.87 -8.77 17.09
N LEU A 153 -1.75 -9.15 18.36
CA LEU A 153 -2.70 -8.82 19.42
C LEU A 153 -2.05 -7.88 20.43
N ALA A 154 -2.80 -6.93 20.95
CA ALA A 154 -2.35 -6.01 21.98
C ALA A 154 -3.40 -5.85 23.07
N LYS A 155 -2.95 -5.60 24.29
CA LYS A 155 -3.83 -5.30 25.44
C LYS A 155 -3.25 -4.08 26.17
N ASN A 156 -4.01 -3.02 26.22
CA ASN A 156 -3.64 -1.82 27.01
C ASN A 156 -4.03 -2.04 28.48
N PHE A 157 -3.14 -1.68 29.39
CA PHE A 157 -3.43 -1.76 30.82
C PHE A 157 -4.08 -0.47 31.29
N GLN A 158 -5.03 -0.59 32.17
CA GLN A 158 -5.57 0.56 32.93
C GLN A 158 -4.61 0.87 34.08
N ILE A 159 -4.10 2.09 34.11
CA ILE A 159 -3.15 2.55 35.12
C ILE A 159 -3.84 3.58 36.03
#